data_4aa04d3bdac6c4641daeeb0aecd4e36d
#
_entry.id   4aa04d3bdac6c4641daeeb0aecd4e36d
#
_cell.length_a   1.000
_cell.length_b   1.000
_cell.length_c   1.000
_cell.angle_alpha   90.00
_cell.angle_beta   90.00
_cell.angle_gamma   90.00
#
_symmetry.space_group_name_H-M   'P 1'
#
loop_
_entity.id
_entity.type
_entity.pdbx_description
1 polymer ?
#
loop_
_entity_poly.entity_id
_entity_poly.type
_entity_poly.pdbx_seq_one_letter_code
_entity_poly.pdbx_strand_id
1 'polypeptide(L)' 'MTYKQLIKSLMEIPAERLNDTVTVFDPDQEDFCGVNHLELATEETNDVLDAGHAYLILKSYGY' A
#
# COMPACT_ATOMS: atom_id res chain seq x y z
N MET A 1 -0.14 -6.49 10.30
CA MET A 1 0.25 -7.18 9.04
C MET A 1 1.65 -6.76 8.63
N THR A 2 2.52 -7.73 8.36
CA THR A 2 3.85 -7.45 7.82
C THR A 2 3.83 -7.50 6.31
N TYR A 3 4.87 -6.95 5.66
CA TYR A 3 4.98 -7.08 4.21
C TYR A 3 5.11 -8.53 3.77
N LYS A 4 5.78 -9.37 4.58
CA LYS A 4 5.87 -10.79 4.28
C LYS A 4 4.49 -11.45 4.26
N GLN A 5 3.65 -11.10 5.21
CA GLN A 5 2.26 -11.59 5.27
C GLN A 5 1.44 -11.05 4.09
N LEU A 6 1.66 -9.80 3.73
CA LEU A 6 0.98 -9.19 2.59
C LEU A 6 1.33 -9.89 1.28
N ILE A 7 2.61 -10.18 1.06
CA ILE A 7 3.05 -10.90 -0.15
C ILE A 7 2.34 -12.24 -0.24
N LYS A 8 2.28 -12.98 0.85
CA LYS A 8 1.62 -14.27 0.87
C LYS A 8 0.15 -14.18 0.51
N SER A 9 -0.54 -13.17 1.06
CA SER A 9 -1.95 -12.94 0.76
C SER A 9 -2.16 -12.54 -0.70
N LEU A 10 -1.27 -11.69 -1.24
CA LEU A 10 -1.37 -11.23 -2.62
C LEU A 10 -1.19 -12.37 -3.63
N MET A 11 -0.45 -13.41 -3.27
CA MET A 11 -0.26 -14.56 -4.15
C MET A 11 -1.56 -15.36 -4.38
N GLU A 12 -2.59 -15.12 -3.58
CA GLU A 12 -3.89 -15.77 -3.72
C GLU A 12 -4.83 -15.02 -4.67
N ILE A 13 -4.44 -13.84 -5.13
CA ILE A 13 -5.25 -13.05 -6.05
C ILE A 13 -5.25 -13.75 -7.42
N PRO A 14 -6.45 -13.95 -8.01
CA PRO A 14 -6.53 -14.53 -9.35
C PRO A 14 -5.75 -13.74 -10.39
N ALA A 15 -5.12 -14.42 -11.33
CA ALA A 15 -4.26 -13.76 -12.32
C ALA A 15 -4.99 -12.67 -13.11
N GLU A 16 -6.27 -12.87 -13.40
CA GLU A 16 -7.06 -11.89 -14.14
C GLU A 16 -7.30 -10.59 -13.38
N ARG A 17 -7.02 -10.57 -12.07
CA ARG A 17 -7.20 -9.38 -11.22
C ARG A 17 -5.89 -8.66 -10.91
N LEU A 18 -4.76 -9.15 -11.40
CA LEU A 18 -3.46 -8.57 -11.07
C LEU A 18 -3.22 -7.18 -11.66
N ASN A 19 -4.01 -6.78 -12.64
CA ASN A 19 -3.93 -5.43 -13.21
C ASN A 19 -4.86 -4.42 -12.52
N ASP A 20 -5.61 -4.86 -11.52
CA ASP A 20 -6.45 -3.95 -10.74
C ASP A 20 -5.55 -3.01 -9.93
N THR A 21 -6.04 -1.81 -9.68
CA THR A 21 -5.35 -0.87 -8.79
C THR A 21 -5.32 -1.43 -7.37
N VAL A 22 -4.15 -1.37 -6.74
CA VAL A 22 -4.06 -1.69 -5.31
C VAL A 22 -4.97 -0.74 -4.55
N THR A 23 -5.88 -1.29 -3.74
CA THR A 23 -6.93 -0.52 -3.09
C THR A 23 -6.95 -0.84 -1.60
N VAL A 24 -7.09 0.18 -0.77
CA VAL A 24 -7.24 0.02 0.68
C VAL A 24 -8.59 0.54 1.10
N PHE A 25 -9.16 -0.08 2.14
CA PHE A 25 -10.41 0.38 2.75
C PHE A 25 -10.07 1.20 3.99
N ASP A 26 -10.61 2.41 4.06
CA ASP A 26 -10.48 3.26 5.24
C ASP A 26 -11.76 3.12 6.08
N PRO A 27 -11.69 2.43 7.22
CA PRO A 27 -12.88 2.22 8.04
C PRO A 27 -13.40 3.50 8.70
N ASP A 28 -12.55 4.49 8.89
CA ASP A 28 -12.98 5.77 9.48
C ASP A 28 -13.83 6.58 8.50
N GLN A 29 -13.47 6.55 7.23
CA GLN A 29 -14.21 7.23 6.17
C GLN A 29 -15.23 6.31 5.49
N GLU A 30 -15.18 5.03 5.79
CA GLU A 30 -16.00 4.01 5.14
C GLU A 30 -15.89 4.08 3.60
N ASP A 31 -14.67 4.25 3.11
CA ASP A 31 -14.42 4.46 1.69
C ASP A 31 -13.17 3.70 1.23
N PHE A 32 -13.08 3.48 -0.06
CA PHE A 32 -11.93 2.84 -0.68
C PHE A 32 -11.01 3.89 -1.27
N CYS A 33 -9.71 3.66 -1.14
CA CYS A 33 -8.70 4.55 -1.68
C CYS A 33 -7.67 3.75 -2.47
N GLY A 34 -7.37 4.21 -3.68
CA GLY A 34 -6.33 3.59 -4.50
C GLY A 34 -4.94 3.93 -3.99
N VAL A 35 -4.00 3.04 -4.27
CA VAL A 35 -2.59 3.26 -3.94
C VAL A 35 -1.87 3.74 -5.19
N ASN A 36 -1.12 4.83 -5.07
CA ASN A 36 -0.36 5.39 -6.17
C ASN A 36 0.89 4.55 -6.45
N HIS A 37 1.74 4.40 -5.45
CA HIS A 37 2.95 3.61 -5.56
C HIS A 37 3.53 3.30 -4.19
N LEU A 38 4.59 2.51 -4.18
CA LEU A 38 5.31 2.15 -2.97
C LEU A 38 6.65 2.89 -2.96
N GLU A 39 7.04 3.40 -1.81
CA GLU A 39 8.35 4.01 -1.61
C GLU A 39 9.05 3.41 -0.40
N LEU A 40 10.37 3.62 -0.35
CA LEU A 40 11.17 3.26 0.81
C LEU A 40 11.55 4.54 1.54
N ALA A 41 11.40 4.52 2.86
CA ALA A 41 11.78 5.66 3.69
C ALA A 41 13.28 5.92 3.59
N THR A 42 13.66 7.19 3.60
CA THR A 42 15.07 7.61 3.63
C THR A 42 15.31 8.42 4.88
N GLU A 43 16.58 8.61 5.22
CA GLU A 43 16.96 9.40 6.38
C GLU A 43 16.53 10.88 6.26
N GLU A 44 16.43 11.36 5.02
CA GLU A 44 16.10 12.75 4.75
C GLU A 44 14.60 13.06 4.79
N THR A 45 13.76 12.05 4.55
CA THR A 45 12.34 12.30 4.33
C THR A 45 11.46 11.84 5.47
N ASN A 46 12.02 11.30 6.54
CA ASN A 46 11.15 10.60 7.47
C ASN A 46 11.67 10.59 8.92
N ASP A 47 10.92 11.24 9.81
CA ASP A 47 11.19 11.22 11.24
C ASP A 47 10.46 10.09 11.96
N VAL A 48 9.60 9.36 11.25
CA VAL A 48 8.72 8.35 11.85
C VAL A 48 9.17 6.93 11.53
N LEU A 49 9.63 6.70 10.29
CA LEU A 49 10.05 5.37 9.85
C LEU A 49 11.56 5.30 9.71
N ASP A 50 12.13 4.13 10.02
CA ASP A 50 13.55 3.89 9.78
C ASP A 50 13.85 3.87 8.28
N ALA A 51 15.07 4.24 7.93
CA ALA A 51 15.52 4.17 6.54
C ALA A 51 15.36 2.74 6.01
N GLY A 52 14.80 2.61 4.81
CA GLY A 52 14.54 1.33 4.19
C GLY A 52 13.18 0.73 4.51
N HIS A 53 12.43 1.34 5.43
CA HIS A 53 11.07 0.89 5.71
C HIS A 53 10.16 1.23 4.53
N ALA A 54 9.49 0.23 3.96
CA ALA A 54 8.58 0.45 2.85
C ALA A 54 7.26 1.05 3.32
N TYR A 55 6.67 1.88 2.48
CA TYR A 55 5.33 2.42 2.74
C TYR A 55 4.60 2.67 1.42
N LEU A 56 3.28 2.71 1.50
CA LEU A 56 2.42 2.90 0.34
C LEU A 56 1.89 4.33 0.33
N ILE A 57 1.90 4.96 -0.84
CA ILE A 57 1.37 6.31 -1.01
C ILE A 57 0.00 6.22 -1.63
N LEU A 58 -0.99 6.80 -0.96
CA LEU A 58 -2.36 6.81 -1.45
C LEU A 58 -2.55 7.87 -2.52
N LYS A 59 -3.49 7.63 -3.42
CA LYS A 59 -3.91 8.65 -4.38
C LYS A 59 -4.66 9.75 -3.65
N SER A 60 -4.60 10.96 -4.18
CA SER A 60 -5.30 12.10 -3.60
C SER A 60 -6.82 11.96 -3.66
N TYR A 61 -7.33 11.26 -4.67
CA TYR A 61 -8.76 11.06 -4.89
C TYR A 61 -9.04 9.63 -5.32
N GLY A 62 -9.95 8.98 -4.64
CA GLY A 62 -10.51 7.71 -5.03
C GLY A 62 -9.48 6.63 -5.41
N TYR A 63 -9.87 5.79 -6.33
CA TYR A 63 -9.02 4.66 -6.76
C TYR A 63 -9.17 4.42 -8.27
#